data_2fc31db15737c6bc609e2e8af0874eb3
#
_entry.id   2fc31db15737c6bc609e2e8af0874eb3
#
_cell.length_a   1.000
_cell.length_b   1.000
_cell.length_c   1.000
_cell.angle_alpha   90.00
_cell.angle_beta   90.00
_cell.angle_gamma   90.00
#
_symmetry.space_group_name_H-M   'P 1'
#
loop_
_entity.id
_entity.type
_entity.pdbx_description
1 polymer ?
#
loop_
_entity_poly.entity_id
_entity_poly.type
_entity_poly.pdbx_seq_one_letter_code
_entity_poly.pdbx_strand_id
1 'polypeptide(L)'
;MKKGLLLLVSIMLMAGLIACSSESSKDSESSGDGKTIRVVYKDETNSNEVSVKYFDELEKALKKDKDIDVNFELVDLPQGNYAEKLNLLLFSGEIPDLIYFQGGDQQISDQDLLEDLRPYIKKSEYLKDALAPYNKERLENYPYLLWIKPLSPKVPVIRKDWFDKMETSTALMEDPTIDNYYAFFKELVESKPGGDKPSYAITTAGDMAEINYTFDMAFGLDKTWLKKSDGSYEYAKVSSKEKEKLAFYHKLYKDGLLDPQYITKQWDTKEKAFYDGEAAIIPGTAGKVIDIYNGKMMQVNGEESELVVLPPAKGESQGFGATDITKESRGLGISSQSENKELVFDILDYLASPEGQKLDRLGFEGEHYNVKDGEIELTDKYYGEWYSRFWEPTDMELYMPVKTPLLSEPAANSQDLATKYYAEDNNFILPEEYVSSWDAMENLYKEFSTDVITGKRPIDDFDKFVKEWNNAGGEKITDYANKQLK
;
A
#
# COMPACT_ATOMS: atom_id res chain seq x y z
N MET A 1 15.93 -62.72 -31.91
CA MET A 1 16.99 -61.81 -31.58
C MET A 1 16.55 -60.34 -31.27
N LYS A 2 15.26 -60.06 -30.96
CA LYS A 2 14.76 -58.69 -30.66
C LYS A 2 14.25 -58.50 -29.22
N LYS A 3 14.28 -59.53 -28.36
CA LYS A 3 13.85 -59.47 -26.97
C LYS A 3 14.98 -59.39 -25.93
N GLY A 4 16.24 -59.57 -26.35
CA GLY A 4 17.40 -59.48 -25.46
C GLY A 4 18.03 -58.09 -25.35
N LEU A 5 17.71 -57.18 -26.27
CA LEU A 5 18.29 -55.82 -26.31
C LEU A 5 17.54 -54.82 -25.44
N LEU A 6 16.27 -55.10 -25.10
CA LEU A 6 15.44 -54.22 -24.23
C LEU A 6 15.73 -54.40 -22.74
N LEU A 7 16.30 -55.55 -22.33
CA LEU A 7 16.63 -55.82 -20.94
C LEU A 7 17.99 -55.21 -20.54
N LEU A 8 18.91 -55.04 -21.49
CA LEU A 8 20.23 -54.42 -21.25
C LEU A 8 20.17 -52.91 -21.18
N VAL A 9 19.20 -52.26 -21.83
CA VAL A 9 19.00 -50.80 -21.77
C VAL A 9 18.31 -50.42 -20.45
N SER A 10 17.45 -51.26 -19.86
CA SER A 10 16.79 -51.01 -18.58
C SER A 10 17.75 -51.16 -17.37
N ILE A 11 18.82 -51.93 -17.50
CA ILE A 11 19.81 -52.10 -16.41
C ILE A 11 20.85 -50.99 -16.45
N MET A 12 21.12 -50.39 -17.60
CA MET A 12 22.01 -49.21 -17.69
C MET A 12 21.38 -47.89 -17.22
N LEU A 13 20.05 -47.78 -17.17
CA LEU A 13 19.35 -46.59 -16.66
C LEU A 13 19.17 -46.57 -15.14
N MET A 14 19.39 -47.71 -14.45
CA MET A 14 19.37 -47.74 -12.98
C MET A 14 20.75 -47.59 -12.32
N ALA A 15 21.84 -47.58 -13.08
CA ALA A 15 23.19 -47.37 -12.55
C ALA A 15 23.66 -45.89 -12.63
N GLY A 16 22.83 -44.98 -13.19
CA GLY A 16 23.14 -43.56 -13.36
C GLY A 16 22.61 -42.62 -12.27
N LEU A 17 21.95 -43.15 -11.24
CA LEU A 17 21.30 -42.31 -10.19
C LEU A 17 21.98 -42.34 -8.79
N ILE A 18 23.21 -42.91 -8.71
CA ILE A 18 23.95 -42.97 -7.42
C ILE A 18 25.29 -42.22 -7.47
N ALA A 19 25.47 -41.29 -8.36
CA ALA A 19 26.72 -40.52 -8.44
C ALA A 19 26.47 -39.01 -8.66
N CYS A 20 25.70 -38.38 -7.81
CA CYS A 20 25.71 -36.95 -7.59
C CYS A 20 25.12 -36.61 -6.21
N SER A 21 25.81 -36.99 -5.17
CA SER A 21 25.56 -36.55 -3.81
C SER A 21 26.88 -36.43 -3.10
N SER A 22 27.66 -35.45 -3.47
CA SER A 22 28.70 -34.85 -2.65
C SER A 22 29.32 -33.66 -3.39
N GLU A 23 28.58 -32.54 -3.41
CA GLU A 23 29.26 -31.27 -3.46
C GLU A 23 28.59 -30.40 -2.39
N SER A 24 29.39 -30.18 -1.40
CA SER A 24 29.23 -29.36 -0.23
C SER A 24 28.41 -28.10 -0.49
N SER A 25 27.18 -28.07 0.01
CA SER A 25 26.68 -26.86 0.62
C SER A 25 27.67 -26.50 1.74
N LYS A 26 28.35 -25.40 1.60
CA LYS A 26 28.99 -24.77 2.73
C LYS A 26 27.86 -24.46 3.70
N ASP A 27 27.74 -25.28 4.70
CA ASP A 27 27.12 -24.93 5.96
C ASP A 27 27.84 -23.64 6.39
N SER A 28 27.17 -22.50 6.22
CA SER A 28 27.44 -21.37 7.09
C SER A 28 26.98 -21.86 8.45
N GLU A 29 27.92 -22.31 9.26
CA GLU A 29 27.72 -22.51 10.69
C GLU A 29 27.21 -21.18 11.25
N SER A 30 25.88 -21.04 11.36
CA SER A 30 25.30 -20.12 12.30
C SER A 30 25.55 -20.73 13.68
N SER A 31 26.61 -20.28 14.32
CA SER A 31 26.90 -20.58 15.72
C SER A 31 25.95 -19.76 16.60
N GLY A 32 24.72 -20.23 16.75
CA GLY A 32 23.75 -19.68 17.69
C GLY A 32 22.69 -20.74 17.94
N ASP A 33 22.40 -21.02 19.20
CA ASP A 33 21.31 -21.88 19.67
C ASP A 33 19.94 -21.13 19.53
N GLY A 34 19.87 -20.16 18.61
CA GLY A 34 18.73 -19.27 18.39
C GLY A 34 17.63 -19.90 17.54
N LYS A 35 16.37 -19.59 17.86
CA LYS A 35 15.21 -20.01 17.08
C LYS A 35 15.16 -19.28 15.75
N THR A 36 14.90 -19.98 14.67
CA THR A 36 14.69 -19.36 13.35
C THR A 36 13.22 -18.94 13.20
N ILE A 37 13.01 -17.70 12.80
CA ILE A 37 11.71 -17.09 12.50
C ILE A 37 11.65 -16.79 11.00
N ARG A 38 10.76 -17.46 10.28
CA ARG A 38 10.55 -17.26 8.85
C ARG A 38 9.55 -16.14 8.65
N VAL A 39 9.94 -15.11 7.87
CA VAL A 39 9.15 -13.89 7.65
C VAL A 39 8.91 -13.67 6.17
N VAL A 40 7.65 -13.48 5.77
CA VAL A 40 7.30 -12.91 4.47
C VAL A 40 6.70 -11.53 4.67
N TYR A 41 7.36 -10.53 4.11
CA TYR A 41 6.92 -9.14 4.17
C TYR A 41 7.16 -8.48 2.81
N LYS A 42 6.24 -7.62 2.39
CA LYS A 42 6.34 -6.97 1.09
C LYS A 42 7.60 -6.11 1.02
N ASP A 43 8.35 -6.28 -0.06
CA ASP A 43 9.59 -5.55 -0.37
C ASP A 43 10.78 -5.84 0.57
N GLU A 44 10.59 -6.70 1.59
CA GLU A 44 11.68 -7.20 2.42
C GLU A 44 12.20 -8.52 1.84
N THR A 45 13.42 -8.51 1.31
CA THR A 45 14.01 -9.65 0.60
C THR A 45 15.49 -9.82 0.95
N ASN A 46 16.00 -11.04 0.76
CA ASN A 46 17.43 -11.34 0.95
C ASN A 46 18.34 -10.58 -0.03
N SER A 47 17.82 -10.09 -1.14
CA SER A 47 18.56 -9.27 -2.11
C SER A 47 18.58 -7.77 -1.77
N ASN A 48 17.76 -7.33 -0.83
CA ASN A 48 17.72 -5.95 -0.37
C ASN A 48 18.66 -5.77 0.83
N GLU A 49 19.80 -5.12 0.61
CA GLU A 49 20.83 -4.92 1.65
C GLU A 49 20.29 -4.17 2.89
N VAL A 50 19.32 -3.28 2.70
CA VAL A 50 18.70 -2.53 3.80
C VAL A 50 17.80 -3.44 4.63
N SER A 51 17.05 -4.35 3.98
CA SER A 51 16.25 -5.37 4.67
C SER A 51 17.14 -6.29 5.51
N VAL A 52 18.18 -6.84 4.91
CA VAL A 52 19.13 -7.72 5.61
C VAL A 52 19.72 -6.99 6.83
N LYS A 53 20.23 -5.77 6.64
CA LYS A 53 20.77 -4.97 7.73
C LYS A 53 19.74 -4.70 8.84
N TYR A 54 18.48 -4.42 8.48
CA TYR A 54 17.43 -4.18 9.47
C TYR A 54 17.20 -5.40 10.36
N PHE A 55 17.06 -6.59 9.77
CA PHE A 55 16.83 -7.80 10.53
C PHE A 55 18.04 -8.20 11.36
N ASP A 56 19.27 -8.02 10.85
CA ASP A 56 20.51 -8.21 11.62
C ASP A 56 20.58 -7.28 12.85
N GLU A 57 20.19 -6.01 12.72
CA GLU A 57 20.14 -5.07 13.84
C GLU A 57 18.99 -5.41 14.80
N LEU A 58 17.87 -5.92 14.32
CA LEU A 58 16.76 -6.40 15.14
C LEU A 58 17.17 -7.61 15.99
N GLU A 59 17.87 -8.58 15.43
CA GLU A 59 18.42 -9.73 16.17
C GLU A 59 19.34 -9.25 17.33
N LYS A 60 20.26 -8.34 17.03
CA LYS A 60 21.16 -7.76 18.03
C LYS A 60 20.41 -7.01 19.13
N ALA A 61 19.39 -6.22 18.74
CA ALA A 61 18.58 -5.46 19.68
C ALA A 61 17.76 -6.38 20.59
N LEU A 62 17.12 -7.41 20.05
CA LEU A 62 16.36 -8.41 20.80
C LEU A 62 17.27 -9.16 21.79
N LYS A 63 18.47 -9.56 21.35
CA LYS A 63 19.46 -10.22 22.22
C LYS A 63 19.91 -9.32 23.36
N LYS A 64 20.19 -8.05 23.04
CA LYS A 64 20.68 -7.07 24.03
C LYS A 64 19.61 -6.67 25.05
N ASP A 65 18.39 -6.35 24.58
CA ASP A 65 17.39 -5.67 25.39
C ASP A 65 16.43 -6.65 26.08
N LYS A 66 16.22 -7.86 25.51
CA LYS A 66 15.27 -8.86 26.01
C LYS A 66 15.90 -10.24 26.25
N ASP A 67 17.20 -10.43 25.99
CA ASP A 67 17.90 -11.75 26.00
C ASP A 67 17.21 -12.80 25.09
N ILE A 68 16.58 -12.34 24.01
CA ILE A 68 15.96 -13.18 23.01
C ILE A 68 16.99 -13.49 21.93
N ASP A 69 17.25 -14.79 21.69
CA ASP A 69 18.17 -15.29 20.67
C ASP A 69 17.38 -15.84 19.50
N VAL A 70 17.38 -15.13 18.37
CA VAL A 70 16.65 -15.47 17.16
C VAL A 70 17.49 -15.22 15.92
N ASN A 71 17.15 -15.91 14.83
CA ASN A 71 17.62 -15.63 13.48
C ASN A 71 16.40 -15.42 12.58
N PHE A 72 16.40 -14.40 11.76
CA PHE A 72 15.33 -14.16 10.79
C PHE A 72 15.70 -14.76 9.43
N GLU A 73 14.77 -15.51 8.84
CA GLU A 73 14.83 -16.00 7.48
C GLU A 73 13.78 -15.28 6.64
N LEU A 74 14.22 -14.39 5.74
CA LEU A 74 13.31 -13.70 4.82
C LEU A 74 12.90 -14.68 3.70
N VAL A 75 11.59 -14.81 3.51
CA VAL A 75 11.01 -15.62 2.43
C VAL A 75 10.74 -14.76 1.23
N ASP A 76 11.58 -14.86 0.20
CA ASP A 76 11.46 -14.09 -1.02
C ASP A 76 10.24 -14.54 -1.84
N LEU A 77 9.43 -13.60 -2.31
CA LEU A 77 8.36 -13.85 -3.26
C LEU A 77 8.78 -13.49 -4.69
N PRO A 78 8.34 -14.26 -5.70
CA PRO A 78 8.55 -13.89 -7.10
C PRO A 78 7.97 -12.51 -7.42
N GLN A 79 8.57 -11.78 -8.36
CA GLN A 79 8.04 -10.51 -8.84
C GLN A 79 6.61 -10.64 -9.37
N GLY A 80 5.78 -9.61 -9.12
CA GLY A 80 4.39 -9.56 -9.57
C GLY A 80 3.41 -9.06 -8.53
N ASN A 81 2.14 -9.43 -8.65
CA ASN A 81 1.12 -9.09 -7.66
C ASN A 81 1.42 -9.80 -6.34
N TYR A 82 1.71 -9.01 -5.30
CA TYR A 82 2.12 -9.52 -3.99
C TYR A 82 1.12 -10.49 -3.37
N ALA A 83 -0.18 -10.12 -3.32
CA ALA A 83 -1.21 -10.97 -2.72
C ALA A 83 -1.37 -12.30 -3.47
N GLU A 84 -1.31 -12.29 -4.80
CA GLU A 84 -1.37 -13.51 -5.62
C GLU A 84 -0.18 -14.43 -5.34
N LYS A 85 1.04 -13.87 -5.29
CA LYS A 85 2.26 -14.66 -5.03
C LYS A 85 2.31 -15.22 -3.63
N LEU A 86 1.87 -14.41 -2.66
CA LEU A 86 1.73 -14.84 -1.27
C LEU A 86 0.75 -16.03 -1.18
N ASN A 87 -0.43 -15.92 -1.78
CA ASN A 87 -1.41 -17.01 -1.76
C ASN A 87 -0.86 -18.30 -2.40
N LEU A 88 -0.13 -18.20 -3.51
CA LEU A 88 0.51 -19.36 -4.13
C LEU A 88 1.53 -20.03 -3.16
N LEU A 89 2.32 -19.24 -2.44
CA LEU A 89 3.24 -19.76 -1.43
C LEU A 89 2.48 -20.49 -0.32
N LEU A 90 1.47 -19.84 0.27
CA LEU A 90 0.71 -20.39 1.39
C LEU A 90 -0.07 -21.66 1.00
N PHE A 91 -0.65 -21.71 -0.20
CA PHE A 91 -1.31 -22.93 -0.71
C PHE A 91 -0.36 -24.06 -1.08
N SER A 92 0.94 -23.79 -1.28
CA SER A 92 1.94 -24.86 -1.45
C SER A 92 2.25 -25.59 -0.14
N GLY A 93 1.78 -25.07 1.00
CA GLY A 93 2.05 -25.59 2.34
C GLY A 93 3.32 -25.01 2.98
N GLU A 94 3.98 -24.07 2.32
CA GLU A 94 5.15 -23.35 2.87
C GLU A 94 4.68 -22.12 3.65
N ILE A 95 4.18 -22.31 4.87
CA ILE A 95 3.63 -21.24 5.68
C ILE A 95 4.71 -20.66 6.59
N PRO A 96 5.13 -19.37 6.40
CA PRO A 96 6.07 -18.70 7.31
C PRO A 96 5.45 -18.43 8.69
N ASP A 97 6.30 -18.12 9.69
CA ASP A 97 5.85 -17.80 11.04
C ASP A 97 5.13 -16.47 11.11
N LEU A 98 5.67 -15.46 10.41
CA LEU A 98 5.12 -14.10 10.32
C LEU A 98 4.84 -13.72 8.87
N ILE A 99 3.61 -13.25 8.60
CA ILE A 99 3.10 -13.01 7.26
C ILE A 99 2.46 -11.63 7.18
N TYR A 100 2.91 -10.79 6.24
CA TYR A 100 2.22 -9.55 5.93
C TYR A 100 1.20 -9.73 4.81
N PHE A 101 -0.04 -9.40 5.05
CA PHE A 101 -1.14 -9.47 4.09
C PHE A 101 -1.49 -8.10 3.49
N GLN A 102 -1.82 -8.10 2.20
CA GLN A 102 -2.46 -6.99 1.48
C GLN A 102 -3.67 -7.52 0.71
N GLY A 103 -4.65 -8.07 1.42
CA GLY A 103 -5.74 -8.87 0.87
C GLY A 103 -5.37 -10.34 0.70
N GLY A 104 -6.37 -11.19 0.42
CA GLY A 104 -6.20 -12.62 0.22
C GLY A 104 -6.03 -13.44 1.51
N ASP A 105 -6.17 -12.80 2.67
CA ASP A 105 -6.03 -13.41 4.00
C ASP A 105 -7.22 -14.28 4.38
N GLN A 106 -8.43 -13.95 3.91
CA GLN A 106 -9.65 -14.64 4.34
C GLN A 106 -9.61 -16.14 4.04
N GLN A 107 -9.19 -16.54 2.84
CA GLN A 107 -9.10 -17.95 2.47
C GLN A 107 -8.10 -18.74 3.34
N ILE A 108 -7.09 -18.07 3.84
CA ILE A 108 -6.07 -18.66 4.74
C ILE A 108 -6.61 -18.74 6.16
N SER A 109 -7.32 -17.70 6.61
CA SER A 109 -8.01 -17.68 7.90
C SER A 109 -9.12 -18.73 8.00
N ASP A 110 -9.91 -18.91 6.94
CA ASP A 110 -11.01 -19.90 6.87
C ASP A 110 -10.48 -21.36 6.96
N GLN A 111 -9.20 -21.58 6.76
CA GLN A 111 -8.52 -22.86 6.95
C GLN A 111 -7.89 -23.00 8.35
N ASP A 112 -8.19 -22.10 9.29
CA ASP A 112 -7.60 -22.05 10.64
C ASP A 112 -6.05 -21.95 10.63
N LEU A 113 -5.46 -21.33 9.59
CA LEU A 113 -4.01 -21.22 9.44
C LEU A 113 -3.42 -19.96 10.08
N LEU A 114 -4.25 -19.09 10.65
CA LEU A 114 -3.83 -17.85 11.32
C LEU A 114 -4.31 -17.81 12.77
N GLU A 115 -3.45 -17.29 13.66
CA GLU A 115 -3.77 -17.12 15.09
C GLU A 115 -4.72 -15.96 15.35
N ASP A 116 -5.63 -16.11 16.31
CA ASP A 116 -6.36 -14.99 16.91
C ASP A 116 -5.40 -14.16 17.80
N LEU A 117 -5.10 -12.94 17.39
CA LEU A 117 -4.13 -12.09 18.06
C LEU A 117 -4.70 -11.33 19.28
N ARG A 118 -6.03 -11.27 19.45
CA ARG A 118 -6.69 -10.53 20.54
C ARG A 118 -6.25 -11.01 21.94
N PRO A 119 -6.10 -12.33 22.22
CA PRO A 119 -5.60 -12.81 23.52
C PRO A 119 -4.16 -12.39 23.79
N TYR A 120 -3.32 -12.32 22.75
CA TYR A 120 -1.92 -11.89 22.86
C TYR A 120 -1.85 -10.39 23.13
N ILE A 121 -2.56 -9.57 22.36
CA ILE A 121 -2.59 -8.12 22.52
C ILE A 121 -3.06 -7.72 23.91
N LYS A 122 -4.09 -8.38 24.44
CA LYS A 122 -4.59 -8.12 25.81
C LYS A 122 -3.54 -8.29 26.90
N LYS A 123 -2.54 -9.16 26.68
CA LYS A 123 -1.44 -9.47 27.61
C LYS A 123 -0.16 -8.70 27.29
N SER A 124 -0.07 -8.05 26.13
CA SER A 124 1.12 -7.35 25.66
C SER A 124 1.51 -6.21 26.61
N GLU A 125 2.78 -5.85 26.61
CA GLU A 125 3.30 -4.73 27.38
C GLU A 125 3.00 -3.40 26.68
N TYR A 126 3.22 -3.31 25.37
CA TYR A 126 3.17 -2.08 24.57
C TYR A 126 2.00 -2.03 23.59
N LEU A 127 1.76 -3.10 22.82
CA LEU A 127 0.76 -3.10 21.74
C LEU A 127 -0.66 -2.79 22.22
N LYS A 128 -1.06 -3.23 23.41
CA LYS A 128 -2.40 -2.94 23.98
C LYS A 128 -2.71 -1.45 24.07
N ASP A 129 -1.67 -0.61 24.29
CA ASP A 129 -1.78 0.83 24.45
C ASP A 129 -1.43 1.60 23.15
N ALA A 130 -0.65 0.98 22.26
CA ALA A 130 -0.26 1.56 20.97
C ALA A 130 -1.38 1.56 19.91
N LEU A 131 -2.45 0.76 20.11
CA LEU A 131 -3.55 0.64 19.17
C LEU A 131 -4.53 1.82 19.28
N ALA A 132 -4.64 2.62 18.23
CA ALA A 132 -5.69 3.62 18.08
C ALA A 132 -7.09 2.96 18.06
N PRO A 133 -8.18 3.70 18.39
CA PRO A 133 -9.54 3.14 18.43
C PRO A 133 -9.93 2.37 17.16
N TYR A 134 -9.66 2.92 15.98
CA TYR A 134 -9.96 2.27 14.70
C TYR A 134 -9.12 1.00 14.47
N ASN A 135 -7.89 0.91 14.98
CA ASN A 135 -7.09 -0.32 14.92
C ASN A 135 -7.66 -1.39 15.85
N LYS A 136 -8.23 -1.01 17.01
CA LYS A 136 -8.94 -1.94 17.91
C LYS A 136 -10.22 -2.47 17.27
N GLU A 137 -11.01 -1.60 16.65
CA GLU A 137 -12.22 -2.01 15.94
C GLU A 137 -11.89 -2.92 14.75
N ARG A 138 -10.82 -2.65 14.03
CA ARG A 138 -10.35 -3.49 12.95
C ARG A 138 -10.01 -4.91 13.39
N LEU A 139 -9.43 -5.10 14.59
CA LEU A 139 -9.17 -6.42 15.18
C LEU A 139 -10.43 -7.21 15.49
N GLU A 140 -11.59 -6.58 15.67
CA GLU A 140 -12.85 -7.30 15.80
C GLU A 140 -13.32 -7.86 14.44
N ASN A 141 -13.01 -7.16 13.35
CA ASN A 141 -13.31 -7.62 11.98
C ASN A 141 -12.29 -8.65 11.48
N TYR A 142 -11.01 -8.46 11.81
CA TYR A 142 -9.88 -9.30 11.39
C TYR A 142 -9.03 -9.69 12.61
N PRO A 143 -9.50 -10.62 13.47
CA PRO A 143 -8.85 -10.95 14.72
C PRO A 143 -7.43 -11.53 14.56
N TYR A 144 -7.11 -11.94 13.35
CA TYR A 144 -5.83 -12.55 12.95
C TYR A 144 -4.87 -11.58 12.23
N LEU A 145 -5.27 -10.30 12.01
CA LEU A 145 -4.43 -9.28 11.35
C LEU A 145 -4.14 -8.11 12.28
N LEU A 146 -2.88 -7.93 12.62
CA LEU A 146 -2.41 -6.78 13.38
C LEU A 146 -1.80 -5.72 12.46
N TRP A 147 -2.30 -4.49 12.54
CA TRP A 147 -1.77 -3.37 11.81
C TRP A 147 -1.92 -2.06 12.59
N ILE A 148 -0.83 -1.31 12.70
CA ILE A 148 -0.80 -0.01 13.36
C ILE A 148 -0.29 1.00 12.34
N LYS A 149 -1.20 1.68 11.68
CA LYS A 149 -0.91 2.73 10.69
C LYS A 149 -1.86 3.90 10.90
N PRO A 150 -1.41 5.13 10.65
CA PRO A 150 -2.30 6.28 10.62
C PRO A 150 -3.25 6.21 9.43
N LEU A 151 -4.31 7.03 9.46
CA LEU A 151 -5.15 7.27 8.29
C LEU A 151 -4.28 7.91 7.20
N SER A 152 -4.16 7.25 6.07
CA SER A 152 -3.20 7.65 5.04
C SER A 152 -3.78 7.52 3.63
N PRO A 153 -4.73 8.40 3.24
CA PRO A 153 -5.24 8.45 1.87
C PRO A 153 -4.12 8.85 0.89
N LYS A 154 -4.38 8.67 -0.39
CA LYS A 154 -3.52 9.22 -1.42
C LYS A 154 -3.81 10.71 -1.60
N VAL A 155 -2.76 11.52 -1.55
CA VAL A 155 -2.83 12.97 -1.75
C VAL A 155 -1.98 13.36 -2.96
N PRO A 156 -2.45 14.27 -3.82
CA PRO A 156 -1.66 14.74 -4.95
C PRO A 156 -0.59 15.73 -4.50
N VAL A 157 0.62 15.58 -5.01
CA VAL A 157 1.76 16.46 -4.72
C VAL A 157 2.43 16.95 -5.99
N ILE A 158 2.97 18.17 -5.92
CA ILE A 158 3.68 18.85 -6.98
C ILE A 158 4.92 19.54 -6.41
N ARG A 159 5.96 19.72 -7.20
CA ARG A 159 7.14 20.51 -6.80
C ARG A 159 6.80 22.01 -6.75
N LYS A 160 7.26 22.68 -5.70
CA LYS A 160 6.94 24.08 -5.40
C LYS A 160 7.40 25.06 -6.46
N ASP A 161 8.60 24.88 -6.99
CA ASP A 161 9.20 25.77 -8.00
C ASP A 161 8.42 25.78 -9.34
N TRP A 162 7.61 24.74 -9.60
CA TRP A 162 6.67 24.74 -10.72
C TRP A 162 5.33 25.30 -10.32
N PHE A 163 4.82 24.92 -9.16
CA PHE A 163 3.54 25.39 -8.61
C PHE A 163 3.51 26.93 -8.51
N ASP A 164 4.57 27.55 -8.01
CA ASP A 164 4.67 28.99 -7.81
C ASP A 164 4.71 29.80 -9.14
N LYS A 165 5.03 29.14 -10.27
CA LYS A 165 5.03 29.76 -11.60
C LYS A 165 3.65 29.78 -12.26
N MET A 166 2.68 29.03 -11.74
CA MET A 166 1.34 28.92 -12.35
C MET A 166 0.43 30.03 -11.89
N GLU A 167 -0.23 30.72 -12.81
CA GLU A 167 -1.21 31.75 -12.50
C GLU A 167 -2.47 31.15 -11.84
N THR A 168 -2.82 29.89 -12.18
CA THR A 168 -3.99 29.18 -11.66
C THR A 168 -3.75 28.54 -10.30
N SER A 169 -2.53 28.53 -9.75
CA SER A 169 -2.19 27.88 -8.48
C SER A 169 -2.99 28.42 -7.30
N THR A 170 -3.11 29.77 -7.19
CA THR A 170 -3.89 30.43 -6.12
C THR A 170 -5.36 30.03 -6.18
N ALA A 171 -5.97 30.08 -7.38
CA ALA A 171 -7.36 29.71 -7.56
C ALA A 171 -7.62 28.23 -7.22
N LEU A 172 -6.69 27.35 -7.55
CA LEU A 172 -6.76 25.94 -7.19
C LEU A 172 -6.72 25.73 -5.66
N MET A 173 -5.84 26.42 -4.96
CA MET A 173 -5.71 26.26 -3.50
C MET A 173 -6.89 26.83 -2.73
N GLU A 174 -7.45 27.96 -3.20
CA GLU A 174 -8.60 28.63 -2.56
C GLU A 174 -9.93 27.92 -2.84
N ASP A 175 -10.14 27.45 -4.07
CA ASP A 175 -11.36 26.75 -4.50
C ASP A 175 -11.02 25.60 -5.45
N PRO A 176 -10.65 24.40 -4.96
CA PRO A 176 -10.15 23.27 -5.75
C PRO A 176 -11.26 22.56 -6.55
N THR A 177 -12.05 23.29 -7.32
CA THR A 177 -13.09 22.69 -8.17
C THR A 177 -12.50 21.84 -9.28
N ILE A 178 -13.29 20.94 -9.85
CA ILE A 178 -12.90 20.12 -11.01
C ILE A 178 -12.40 21.02 -12.16
N ASP A 179 -13.06 22.18 -12.38
CA ASP A 179 -12.67 23.12 -13.43
C ASP A 179 -11.33 23.81 -13.11
N ASN A 180 -11.07 24.18 -11.85
CA ASN A 180 -9.80 24.76 -11.45
C ASN A 180 -8.66 23.74 -11.51
N TYR A 181 -8.92 22.48 -11.17
CA TYR A 181 -7.96 21.39 -11.40
C TYR A 181 -7.64 21.21 -12.89
N TYR A 182 -8.67 21.21 -13.74
CA TYR A 182 -8.47 21.10 -15.17
C TYR A 182 -7.67 22.29 -15.73
N ALA A 183 -7.99 23.53 -15.32
CA ALA A 183 -7.26 24.74 -15.74
C ALA A 183 -5.78 24.66 -15.32
N PHE A 184 -5.53 24.25 -14.08
CA PHE A 184 -4.17 24.08 -13.54
C PHE A 184 -3.38 23.03 -14.30
N PHE A 185 -3.97 21.85 -14.55
CA PHE A 185 -3.34 20.81 -15.35
C PHE A 185 -2.99 21.29 -16.76
N LYS A 186 -3.90 22.03 -17.37
CA LYS A 186 -3.69 22.57 -18.70
C LYS A 186 -2.55 23.59 -18.72
N GLU A 187 -2.53 24.51 -17.77
CA GLU A 187 -1.46 25.50 -17.66
C GLU A 187 -0.08 24.83 -17.46
N LEU A 188 0.02 23.82 -16.58
CA LEU A 188 1.26 23.08 -16.36
C LEU A 188 1.84 22.49 -17.65
N VAL A 189 0.99 21.87 -18.48
CA VAL A 189 1.43 21.24 -19.72
C VAL A 189 1.74 22.26 -20.82
N GLU A 190 0.99 23.37 -20.87
CA GLU A 190 1.18 24.44 -21.88
C GLU A 190 2.37 25.33 -21.54
N SER A 191 2.56 25.73 -20.27
CA SER A 191 3.63 26.64 -19.85
C SER A 191 5.00 25.97 -19.73
N LYS A 192 5.02 24.65 -19.48
CA LYS A 192 6.25 23.85 -19.34
C LYS A 192 7.28 24.50 -18.43
N PRO A 193 7.00 24.65 -17.13
CA PRO A 193 7.85 25.41 -16.20
C PRO A 193 9.27 24.87 -16.04
N GLY A 194 9.52 23.64 -16.48
CA GLY A 194 10.85 22.98 -16.56
C GLY A 194 11.51 23.06 -17.93
N GLY A 195 11.10 23.98 -18.81
CA GLY A 195 11.65 24.18 -20.17
C GLY A 195 10.86 23.39 -21.22
N ASP A 196 11.09 22.11 -21.36
CA ASP A 196 10.32 21.21 -22.23
C ASP A 196 9.36 20.30 -21.43
N LYS A 197 9.34 20.44 -20.11
CA LYS A 197 8.59 19.61 -19.15
C LYS A 197 7.60 20.44 -18.34
N PRO A 198 6.50 19.82 -17.86
CA PRO A 198 6.15 18.40 -17.95
C PRO A 198 5.58 17.99 -19.31
N SER A 199 5.60 16.66 -19.59
CA SER A 199 4.94 16.08 -20.76
C SER A 199 3.44 15.92 -20.54
N TYR A 200 3.01 15.66 -19.28
CA TYR A 200 1.64 15.53 -18.82
C TYR A 200 1.51 16.05 -17.38
N ALA A 201 0.30 16.46 -17.00
CA ALA A 201 0.09 17.06 -15.69
C ALA A 201 0.15 16.04 -14.57
N ILE A 202 -0.49 14.87 -14.74
CA ILE A 202 -0.62 13.86 -13.68
C ILE A 202 -0.37 12.44 -14.20
N THR A 203 0.24 11.61 -13.36
CA THR A 203 0.41 10.17 -13.60
C THR A 203 -0.06 9.33 -12.41
N THR A 204 -0.27 8.03 -12.66
CA THR A 204 -0.59 6.99 -11.68
C THR A 204 0.04 5.67 -12.13
N ALA A 205 -0.14 4.59 -11.36
CA ALA A 205 0.40 3.27 -11.68
C ALA A 205 -0.71 2.23 -11.87
N GLY A 206 -0.82 1.70 -13.07
CA GLY A 206 -1.67 0.56 -13.42
C GLY A 206 -3.15 0.87 -13.65
N ASP A 207 -3.76 1.73 -12.85
CA ASP A 207 -5.16 2.15 -12.95
C ASP A 207 -5.39 3.54 -12.35
N MET A 208 -6.65 3.95 -12.21
CA MET A 208 -7.00 5.28 -11.68
C MET A 208 -7.23 5.29 -10.16
N ALA A 209 -7.00 4.19 -9.45
CA ALA A 209 -7.34 4.09 -8.02
C ALA A 209 -6.69 5.18 -7.17
N GLU A 210 -5.43 5.53 -7.45
CA GLU A 210 -4.75 6.59 -6.69
C GLU A 210 -5.29 8.00 -7.00
N ILE A 211 -5.69 8.26 -8.25
CA ILE A 211 -6.27 9.56 -8.68
C ILE A 211 -7.70 9.70 -8.17
N ASN A 212 -8.42 8.59 -8.05
CA ASN A 212 -9.78 8.57 -7.51
C ASN A 212 -9.87 9.23 -6.13
N TYR A 213 -8.86 9.06 -5.26
CA TYR A 213 -8.82 9.75 -3.96
C TYR A 213 -8.98 11.27 -4.10
N THR A 214 -8.47 11.87 -5.18
CA THR A 214 -8.59 13.31 -5.39
C THR A 214 -9.96 13.71 -5.90
N PHE A 215 -10.64 12.90 -6.73
CA PHE A 215 -11.80 13.34 -7.50
C PHE A 215 -13.13 12.66 -7.15
N ASP A 216 -13.14 11.46 -6.56
CA ASP A 216 -14.37 10.69 -6.34
C ASP A 216 -15.45 11.50 -5.63
N MET A 217 -15.11 12.13 -4.52
CA MET A 217 -16.09 12.88 -3.74
C MET A 217 -16.61 14.11 -4.48
N ALA A 218 -15.79 14.75 -5.30
CA ALA A 218 -16.24 15.89 -6.12
C ALA A 218 -17.30 15.49 -7.15
N PHE A 219 -17.27 14.26 -7.64
CA PHE A 219 -18.32 13.69 -8.50
C PHE A 219 -19.49 13.08 -7.70
N GLY A 220 -19.48 13.19 -6.35
CA GLY A 220 -20.50 12.61 -5.49
C GLY A 220 -20.37 11.10 -5.28
N LEU A 221 -19.19 10.52 -5.55
CA LEU A 221 -18.84 9.15 -5.23
C LEU A 221 -18.27 9.10 -3.80
N ASP A 222 -19.08 9.55 -2.85
CA ASP A 222 -18.68 9.76 -1.45
C ASP A 222 -18.87 8.53 -0.57
N LYS A 223 -19.35 7.42 -1.13
CA LYS A 223 -19.52 6.10 -0.51
C LYS A 223 -19.38 5.00 -1.55
N THR A 224 -18.99 3.82 -1.12
CA THR A 224 -19.03 2.61 -1.96
C THR A 224 -20.45 2.29 -2.43
N TRP A 225 -21.45 2.50 -1.57
CA TRP A 225 -22.85 2.29 -1.87
C TRP A 225 -23.62 3.60 -1.78
N LEU A 226 -24.04 4.13 -2.92
CA LEU A 226 -24.75 5.40 -3.01
C LEU A 226 -26.23 5.22 -2.71
N LYS A 227 -26.76 6.04 -1.80
CA LYS A 227 -28.19 6.02 -1.47
C LYS A 227 -28.99 6.79 -2.52
N LYS A 228 -29.95 6.11 -3.13
CA LYS A 228 -30.89 6.71 -4.12
C LYS A 228 -32.06 7.41 -3.44
N SER A 229 -32.79 8.22 -4.20
CA SER A 229 -33.97 8.95 -3.73
C SER A 229 -35.10 8.06 -3.22
N ASP A 230 -35.21 6.83 -3.70
CA ASP A 230 -36.17 5.81 -3.24
C ASP A 230 -35.73 5.09 -1.96
N GLY A 231 -34.55 5.44 -1.41
CA GLY A 231 -33.96 4.87 -0.22
C GLY A 231 -33.22 3.56 -0.45
N SER A 232 -33.17 3.05 -1.69
CA SER A 232 -32.32 1.91 -2.05
C SER A 232 -30.88 2.36 -2.26
N TYR A 233 -29.95 1.39 -2.31
CA TYR A 233 -28.54 1.62 -2.58
C TYR A 233 -28.13 1.05 -3.92
N GLU A 234 -27.19 1.71 -4.59
CA GLU A 234 -26.50 1.23 -5.77
C GLU A 234 -24.98 1.29 -5.57
N TYR A 235 -24.24 0.43 -6.26
CA TYR A 235 -22.80 0.46 -6.23
C TYR A 235 -22.27 1.70 -6.97
N ALA A 236 -21.35 2.46 -6.35
CA ALA A 236 -20.88 3.73 -6.89
C ALA A 236 -20.34 3.60 -8.31
N LYS A 237 -19.54 2.56 -8.61
CA LYS A 237 -18.91 2.35 -9.93
C LYS A 237 -19.88 2.00 -11.07
N VAL A 238 -21.17 1.78 -10.78
CA VAL A 238 -22.20 1.57 -11.82
C VAL A 238 -23.23 2.73 -11.87
N SER A 239 -22.99 3.80 -11.11
CA SER A 239 -23.86 4.97 -11.04
C SER A 239 -23.63 5.94 -12.19
N SER A 240 -24.59 6.86 -12.41
CA SER A 240 -24.43 7.95 -13.37
C SER A 240 -23.28 8.91 -13.01
N LYS A 241 -22.95 9.02 -11.72
CA LYS A 241 -21.84 9.83 -11.22
C LYS A 241 -20.49 9.27 -11.66
N GLU A 242 -20.34 7.95 -11.65
CA GLU A 242 -19.16 7.28 -12.20
C GLU A 242 -19.00 7.53 -13.70
N LYS A 243 -20.12 7.49 -14.46
CA LYS A 243 -20.12 7.83 -15.89
C LYS A 243 -19.56 9.23 -16.12
N GLU A 244 -19.97 10.21 -15.31
CA GLU A 244 -19.50 11.61 -15.40
C GLU A 244 -18.00 11.70 -15.08
N LYS A 245 -17.53 11.02 -14.05
CA LYS A 245 -16.10 10.97 -13.70
C LYS A 245 -15.25 10.32 -14.81
N LEU A 246 -15.71 9.20 -15.37
CA LEU A 246 -15.01 8.56 -16.48
C LEU A 246 -14.95 9.46 -17.74
N ALA A 247 -15.98 10.24 -18.00
CA ALA A 247 -15.96 11.24 -19.08
C ALA A 247 -14.92 12.33 -18.82
N PHE A 248 -14.77 12.80 -17.57
CA PHE A 248 -13.71 13.74 -17.18
C PHE A 248 -12.31 13.10 -17.34
N TYR A 249 -12.10 11.87 -16.92
CA TYR A 249 -10.81 11.20 -17.08
C TYR A 249 -10.48 10.96 -18.57
N HIS A 250 -11.47 10.60 -19.38
CA HIS A 250 -11.29 10.54 -20.82
C HIS A 250 -10.86 11.89 -21.40
N LYS A 251 -11.49 12.99 -20.93
CA LYS A 251 -11.10 14.36 -21.33
C LYS A 251 -9.66 14.66 -20.96
N LEU A 252 -9.22 14.35 -19.74
CA LEU A 252 -7.82 14.51 -19.32
C LEU A 252 -6.85 13.73 -20.22
N TYR A 253 -7.19 12.49 -20.52
CA TYR A 253 -6.39 11.63 -21.40
C TYR A 253 -6.32 12.17 -22.84
N LYS A 254 -7.44 12.52 -23.40
CA LYS A 254 -7.56 13.07 -24.77
C LYS A 254 -6.80 14.39 -24.94
N ASP A 255 -6.84 15.25 -23.93
CA ASP A 255 -6.19 16.57 -23.94
C ASP A 255 -4.70 16.47 -23.57
N GLY A 256 -4.15 15.26 -23.36
CA GLY A 256 -2.73 15.03 -23.04
C GLY A 256 -2.35 15.47 -21.62
N LEU A 257 -3.31 15.60 -20.70
CA LEU A 257 -3.09 16.01 -19.32
C LEU A 257 -2.83 14.81 -18.39
N LEU A 258 -3.35 13.65 -18.73
CA LEU A 258 -3.07 12.37 -18.05
C LEU A 258 -1.98 11.60 -18.81
N ASP A 259 -1.07 11.01 -18.08
CA ASP A 259 -0.01 10.15 -18.62
C ASP A 259 -0.59 9.02 -19.50
N PRO A 260 -0.28 8.96 -20.80
CA PRO A 260 -0.82 7.94 -21.69
C PRO A 260 -0.32 6.53 -21.40
N GLN A 261 0.76 6.39 -20.62
CA GLN A 261 1.35 5.10 -20.26
C GLN A 261 0.97 4.63 -18.85
N TYR A 262 0.05 5.32 -18.15
CA TYR A 262 -0.30 5.01 -16.78
C TYR A 262 -0.67 3.53 -16.55
N ILE A 263 -1.31 2.88 -17.53
CA ILE A 263 -1.77 1.48 -17.45
C ILE A 263 -0.61 0.49 -17.26
N THR A 264 0.53 0.79 -17.88
CA THR A 264 1.71 -0.08 -17.86
C THR A 264 2.74 0.33 -16.80
N LYS A 265 2.56 1.50 -16.18
CA LYS A 265 3.46 1.94 -15.13
C LYS A 265 3.33 1.08 -13.88
N GLN A 266 4.47 0.85 -13.27
CA GLN A 266 4.60 0.32 -11.92
C GLN A 266 4.94 1.45 -10.97
N TRP A 267 5.01 1.17 -9.69
CA TRP A 267 5.31 2.17 -8.65
C TRP A 267 6.61 2.94 -8.94
N ASP A 268 7.70 2.25 -9.19
CA ASP A 268 9.02 2.79 -9.47
C ASP A 268 9.06 3.67 -10.73
N THR A 269 8.39 3.24 -11.80
CA THR A 269 8.34 4.01 -13.08
C THR A 269 7.42 5.23 -12.97
N LYS A 270 6.39 5.19 -12.11
CA LYS A 270 5.57 6.34 -11.75
C LYS A 270 6.41 7.39 -11.03
N GLU A 271 7.13 6.98 -9.99
CA GLU A 271 8.01 7.86 -9.22
C GLU A 271 9.12 8.44 -10.08
N LYS A 272 9.75 7.62 -10.92
CA LYS A 272 10.77 8.09 -11.86
C LYS A 272 10.23 9.18 -12.78
N ALA A 273 9.04 9.02 -13.35
CA ALA A 273 8.42 10.03 -14.20
C ALA A 273 8.21 11.36 -13.47
N PHE A 274 7.91 11.32 -12.16
CA PHE A 274 7.77 12.50 -11.32
C PHE A 274 9.13 13.18 -11.05
N TYR A 275 10.13 12.44 -10.61
CA TYR A 275 11.44 13.01 -10.31
C TYR A 275 12.16 13.54 -11.57
N ASP A 276 11.98 12.88 -12.71
CA ASP A 276 12.50 13.32 -14.00
C ASP A 276 11.71 14.52 -14.59
N GLY A 277 10.58 14.87 -13.96
CA GLY A 277 9.71 15.97 -14.39
C GLY A 277 8.84 15.65 -15.60
N GLU A 278 8.72 14.40 -16.03
CA GLU A 278 7.80 14.03 -17.11
C GLU A 278 6.35 14.23 -16.67
N ALA A 279 6.01 13.83 -15.41
CA ALA A 279 4.77 14.15 -14.73
C ALA A 279 5.00 15.31 -13.77
N ALA A 280 4.09 16.30 -13.74
CA ALA A 280 4.14 17.38 -12.77
C ALA A 280 3.61 16.94 -11.40
N ILE A 281 2.62 16.06 -11.38
CA ILE A 281 1.88 15.64 -10.18
C ILE A 281 1.84 14.13 -10.09
N ILE A 282 2.04 13.61 -8.87
CA ILE A 282 1.71 12.21 -8.53
C ILE A 282 0.88 12.16 -7.23
N PRO A 283 -0.01 11.18 -7.10
CA PRO A 283 -0.59 10.83 -5.81
C PRO A 283 0.43 10.05 -4.96
N GLY A 284 0.59 10.46 -3.70
CA GLY A 284 1.40 9.77 -2.69
C GLY A 284 0.58 9.48 -1.43
N THR A 285 0.94 8.44 -0.68
CA THR A 285 0.31 8.17 0.62
C THR A 285 0.68 9.26 1.62
N ALA A 286 -0.30 9.88 2.25
CA ALA A 286 -0.09 10.94 3.23
C ALA A 286 0.87 10.50 4.35
N GLY A 287 1.66 11.43 4.87
CA GLY A 287 2.68 11.17 5.89
C GLY A 287 4.02 10.71 5.31
N LYS A 288 4.57 9.60 5.79
CA LYS A 288 5.97 9.19 5.51
C LYS A 288 6.30 9.01 4.02
N VAL A 289 5.36 8.59 3.17
CA VAL A 289 5.61 8.49 1.72
C VAL A 289 5.83 9.87 1.10
N ILE A 290 5.14 10.90 1.61
CA ILE A 290 5.37 12.29 1.14
C ILE A 290 6.74 12.78 1.59
N ASP A 291 7.25 12.40 2.78
CA ASP A 291 8.64 12.68 3.17
C ASP A 291 9.63 12.16 2.15
N ILE A 292 9.47 10.87 1.79
CA ILE A 292 10.35 10.21 0.82
C ILE A 292 10.30 10.90 -0.53
N TYR A 293 9.09 11.23 -1.00
CA TYR A 293 8.92 11.96 -2.25
C TYR A 293 9.57 13.34 -2.19
N ASN A 294 9.39 14.05 -1.07
CA ASN A 294 9.96 15.37 -0.85
C ASN A 294 11.49 15.33 -0.80
N GLY A 295 12.06 14.48 0.06
CA GLY A 295 13.50 14.34 0.21
C GLY A 295 14.19 13.97 -1.11
N LYS A 296 13.61 13.01 -1.84
CA LYS A 296 14.15 12.56 -3.12
C LYS A 296 13.97 13.60 -4.22
N MET A 297 12.86 14.34 -4.24
CA MET A 297 12.65 15.43 -5.18
C MET A 297 13.70 16.52 -4.98
N MET A 298 13.94 16.96 -3.75
CA MET A 298 14.95 17.96 -3.43
C MET A 298 16.37 17.47 -3.75
N GLN A 299 16.67 16.20 -3.48
CA GLN A 299 17.97 15.60 -3.81
C GLN A 299 18.26 15.63 -5.33
N VAL A 300 17.25 15.37 -6.16
CA VAL A 300 17.39 15.30 -7.63
C VAL A 300 17.31 16.67 -8.29
N ASN A 301 16.44 17.56 -7.79
CA ASN A 301 16.06 18.81 -8.46
C ASN A 301 16.43 20.09 -7.68
N GLY A 302 17.04 19.96 -6.49
CA GLY A 302 17.41 21.08 -5.61
C GLY A 302 16.33 21.46 -4.60
N GLU A 303 16.71 22.21 -3.57
CA GLU A 303 15.86 22.59 -2.43
C GLU A 303 14.58 23.35 -2.85
N GLU A 304 14.64 24.12 -3.93
CA GLU A 304 13.49 24.86 -4.47
C GLU A 304 12.35 23.96 -4.96
N SER A 305 12.63 22.66 -5.15
CA SER A 305 11.67 21.66 -5.60
C SER A 305 10.93 20.95 -4.44
N GLU A 306 11.03 21.47 -3.22
CA GLU A 306 10.19 21.04 -2.10
C GLU A 306 8.74 20.85 -2.54
N LEU A 307 8.01 19.89 -1.95
CA LEU A 307 6.67 19.55 -2.42
C LEU A 307 5.58 20.45 -1.83
N VAL A 308 4.58 20.72 -2.65
CA VAL A 308 3.28 21.29 -2.25
C VAL A 308 2.24 20.19 -2.33
N VAL A 309 1.45 20.02 -1.26
CA VAL A 309 0.32 19.10 -1.21
C VAL A 309 -0.93 19.81 -1.70
N LEU A 310 -1.61 19.23 -2.69
CA LEU A 310 -2.83 19.79 -3.23
C LEU A 310 -4.05 19.25 -2.46
N PRO A 311 -5.10 20.10 -2.23
CA PRO A 311 -6.32 19.66 -1.58
C PRO A 311 -7.12 18.71 -2.46
N PRO A 312 -8.07 17.91 -1.89
CA PRO A 312 -8.97 17.11 -2.71
C PRO A 312 -9.91 18.00 -3.51
N ALA A 313 -10.33 17.55 -4.69
CA ALA A 313 -11.24 18.28 -5.53
C ALA A 313 -12.59 18.50 -4.82
N LYS A 314 -13.18 19.66 -5.05
CA LYS A 314 -14.47 20.10 -4.53
C LYS A 314 -15.53 20.05 -5.63
N GLY A 315 -16.68 19.50 -5.31
CA GLY A 315 -17.83 19.41 -6.20
C GLY A 315 -19.11 19.15 -5.42
N GLU A 316 -19.76 17.99 -5.62
CA GLU A 316 -20.91 17.59 -4.79
C GLU A 316 -20.53 17.44 -3.32
N SER A 317 -19.34 16.92 -3.07
CA SER A 317 -18.69 16.91 -1.75
C SER A 317 -17.19 17.15 -1.90
N GLN A 318 -16.43 17.11 -0.80
CA GLN A 318 -14.98 17.30 -0.83
C GLN A 318 -14.30 16.36 0.18
N GLY A 319 -13.34 15.58 -0.30
CA GLY A 319 -12.55 14.67 0.54
C GLY A 319 -11.64 13.77 -0.32
N PHE A 320 -10.74 13.06 0.35
CA PHE A 320 -9.81 12.11 -0.30
C PHE A 320 -10.43 10.71 -0.44
N GLY A 321 -11.61 10.60 -1.06
CA GLY A 321 -12.34 9.34 -1.16
C GLY A 321 -12.89 8.87 0.20
N ALA A 322 -13.92 8.03 0.18
CA ALA A 322 -14.41 7.38 1.39
C ALA A 322 -13.60 6.10 1.67
N THR A 323 -13.18 5.93 2.92
CA THR A 323 -12.46 4.73 3.36
C THR A 323 -12.98 4.27 4.71
N ASP A 324 -13.04 2.96 4.92
CA ASP A 324 -13.28 2.38 6.24
C ASP A 324 -12.09 1.49 6.59
N ILE A 325 -11.15 2.06 7.31
CA ILE A 325 -9.92 1.37 7.72
C ILE A 325 -10.22 0.16 8.61
N THR A 326 -11.37 0.14 9.28
CA THR A 326 -11.76 -1.00 10.14
C THR A 326 -12.13 -2.24 9.34
N LYS A 327 -12.42 -2.06 8.05
CA LYS A 327 -12.77 -3.12 7.09
C LYS A 327 -11.69 -3.36 6.02
N GLU A 328 -10.51 -2.80 6.22
CA GLU A 328 -9.37 -3.04 5.33
C GLU A 328 -8.64 -4.34 5.71
N SER A 329 -8.67 -5.31 4.82
CA SER A 329 -7.96 -6.60 4.93
C SER A 329 -6.46 -6.40 4.69
N ARG A 330 -5.73 -5.97 5.72
CA ARG A 330 -4.29 -5.68 5.66
C ARG A 330 -3.64 -5.79 7.03
N GLY A 331 -2.44 -6.35 7.10
CA GLY A 331 -1.65 -6.40 8.33
C GLY A 331 -0.83 -7.67 8.47
N LEU A 332 -0.26 -7.82 9.66
CA LEU A 332 0.58 -8.94 10.04
C LEU A 332 -0.26 -10.06 10.67
N GLY A 333 -0.13 -11.25 10.13
CA GLY A 333 -0.66 -12.48 10.69
C GLY A 333 0.44 -13.40 11.22
N ILE A 334 0.15 -14.15 12.27
CA ILE A 334 1.02 -15.19 12.81
C ILE A 334 0.42 -16.54 12.40
N SER A 335 1.27 -17.41 11.85
CA SER A 335 0.83 -18.76 11.49
C SER A 335 0.40 -19.58 12.72
N SER A 336 -0.79 -20.19 12.67
CA SER A 336 -1.24 -21.12 13.70
C SER A 336 -0.38 -22.39 13.77
N GLN A 337 0.34 -22.68 12.70
CA GLN A 337 1.27 -23.84 12.60
C GLN A 337 2.68 -23.52 13.10
N SER A 338 3.00 -22.25 13.39
CA SER A 338 4.30 -21.88 13.95
C SER A 338 4.50 -22.50 15.33
N GLU A 339 5.65 -23.07 15.56
CA GLU A 339 6.10 -23.50 16.90
C GLU A 339 6.60 -22.33 17.76
N ASN A 340 6.72 -21.12 17.15
CA ASN A 340 7.30 -19.94 17.75
C ASN A 340 6.26 -18.80 17.92
N LYS A 341 4.95 -19.07 17.97
CA LYS A 341 3.87 -18.07 17.98
C LYS A 341 4.04 -16.99 19.05
N GLU A 342 4.26 -17.41 20.28
CA GLU A 342 4.46 -16.50 21.41
C GLU A 342 5.69 -15.61 21.19
N LEU A 343 6.78 -16.21 20.72
CA LEU A 343 8.03 -15.50 20.45
C LEU A 343 7.85 -14.47 19.31
N VAL A 344 7.16 -14.84 18.23
CA VAL A 344 6.85 -13.92 17.13
C VAL A 344 6.01 -12.75 17.64
N PHE A 345 5.03 -13.01 18.50
CA PHE A 345 4.23 -11.95 19.10
C PHE A 345 5.06 -11.07 20.05
N ASP A 346 5.92 -11.64 20.88
CA ASP A 346 6.83 -10.89 21.78
C ASP A 346 7.77 -9.97 20.98
N ILE A 347 8.22 -10.40 19.79
CA ILE A 347 9.00 -9.56 18.87
C ILE A 347 8.15 -8.38 18.36
N LEU A 348 6.91 -8.62 17.94
CA LEU A 348 6.01 -7.56 17.50
C LEU A 348 5.70 -6.56 18.63
N ASP A 349 5.52 -7.05 19.85
CA ASP A 349 5.33 -6.19 21.04
C ASP A 349 6.58 -5.39 21.38
N TYR A 350 7.77 -6.03 21.28
CA TYR A 350 9.05 -5.33 21.44
C TYR A 350 9.22 -4.21 20.42
N LEU A 351 8.86 -4.43 19.15
CA LEU A 351 8.93 -3.38 18.12
C LEU A 351 8.01 -2.19 18.42
N ALA A 352 6.97 -2.36 19.24
CA ALA A 352 6.14 -1.26 19.74
C ALA A 352 6.72 -0.58 21.00
N SER A 353 7.79 -1.13 21.59
CA SER A 353 8.50 -0.52 22.73
C SER A 353 9.31 0.71 22.29
N PRO A 354 9.75 1.54 23.25
CA PRO A 354 10.64 2.66 22.97
C PRO A 354 11.91 2.29 22.22
N GLU A 355 12.55 1.20 22.66
CA GLU A 355 13.79 0.70 22.06
C GLU A 355 13.53 0.15 20.67
N GLY A 356 12.46 -0.64 20.49
CA GLY A 356 12.04 -1.17 19.21
C GLY A 356 11.68 -0.06 18.20
N GLN A 357 11.02 1.00 18.67
CA GLN A 357 10.65 2.14 17.81
C GLN A 357 11.84 2.96 17.32
N LYS A 358 12.97 2.99 18.04
CA LYS A 358 14.18 3.63 17.51
C LYS A 358 14.66 2.92 16.25
N LEU A 359 14.66 1.59 16.26
CA LEU A 359 15.04 0.81 15.08
C LEU A 359 13.94 0.82 14.01
N ASP A 360 12.69 0.53 14.40
CA ASP A 360 11.58 0.34 13.45
C ASP A 360 11.15 1.64 12.76
N ARG A 361 11.20 2.76 13.47
CA ARG A 361 10.71 4.05 12.98
C ARG A 361 11.81 5.04 12.61
N LEU A 362 12.90 5.11 13.37
CA LEU A 362 13.98 6.07 13.13
C LEU A 362 15.10 5.50 12.25
N GLY A 363 15.25 4.18 12.22
CA GLY A 363 16.31 3.52 11.45
C GLY A 363 17.62 3.40 12.21
N PHE A 364 18.75 3.65 11.53
CA PHE A 364 20.09 3.39 12.08
C PHE A 364 20.75 4.67 12.61
N GLU A 365 21.24 4.59 13.85
CA GLU A 365 22.04 5.67 14.43
C GLU A 365 23.31 5.91 13.60
N GLY A 366 23.67 7.18 13.42
CA GLY A 366 24.78 7.59 12.57
C GLY A 366 24.47 7.69 11.09
N GLU A 367 23.30 7.19 10.65
CA GLU A 367 22.82 7.30 9.25
C GLU A 367 21.53 8.14 9.17
N HIS A 368 20.49 7.72 9.85
CA HIS A 368 19.14 8.33 9.77
C HIS A 368 18.91 9.31 10.92
N TYR A 369 19.57 9.10 12.03
CA TYR A 369 19.56 10.02 13.16
C TYR A 369 20.90 10.00 13.92
N ASN A 370 21.16 11.05 14.67
CA ASN A 370 22.26 11.14 15.62
C ASN A 370 21.70 11.48 17.01
N VAL A 371 22.40 11.04 18.05
CA VAL A 371 22.09 11.44 19.43
C VAL A 371 23.12 12.47 19.86
N LYS A 372 22.68 13.71 20.17
CA LYS A 372 23.51 14.79 20.66
C LYS A 372 22.88 15.39 21.92
N ASP A 373 23.66 15.48 22.99
CA ASP A 373 23.22 16.05 24.26
C ASP A 373 21.93 15.42 24.83
N GLY A 374 21.66 14.14 24.47
CA GLY A 374 20.45 13.42 24.89
C GLY A 374 19.23 13.65 23.99
N GLU A 375 19.37 14.41 22.91
CA GLU A 375 18.31 14.66 21.92
C GLU A 375 18.59 13.92 20.61
N ILE A 376 17.53 13.52 19.91
CA ILE A 376 17.60 12.91 18.58
C ILE A 376 17.57 14.02 17.53
N GLU A 377 18.59 14.09 16.69
CA GLU A 377 18.62 14.90 15.47
C GLU A 377 18.46 13.99 14.25
N LEU A 378 17.36 14.15 13.50
CA LEU A 378 17.13 13.43 12.26
C LEU A 378 17.98 13.98 11.12
N THR A 379 18.37 13.12 10.19
CA THR A 379 19.19 13.49 9.02
C THR A 379 18.32 13.57 7.76
N ASP A 380 18.88 14.16 6.69
CA ASP A 380 18.21 14.17 5.38
C ASP A 380 17.94 12.76 4.86
N LYS A 381 18.77 11.79 5.24
CA LYS A 381 18.60 10.39 4.90
C LYS A 381 17.32 9.80 5.54
N TYR A 382 17.01 10.20 6.78
CA TYR A 382 15.76 9.80 7.44
C TYR A 382 14.52 10.23 6.62
N TYR A 383 14.51 11.47 6.13
CA TYR A 383 13.38 11.97 5.34
C TYR A 383 13.32 11.35 3.94
N GLY A 384 14.46 11.03 3.33
CA GLY A 384 14.55 10.50 1.97
C GLY A 384 14.45 8.97 1.84
N GLU A 385 14.45 8.21 2.95
CA GLU A 385 14.40 6.76 2.93
C GLU A 385 13.23 6.20 3.73
N TRP A 386 12.77 4.98 3.35
CA TRP A 386 11.70 4.28 4.06
C TRP A 386 12.26 3.51 5.24
N TYR A 387 11.76 3.85 6.46
CA TYR A 387 12.21 3.21 7.70
C TYR A 387 11.14 2.66 8.60
N SER A 388 9.88 3.09 8.49
CA SER A 388 8.78 2.47 9.24
C SER A 388 8.47 1.11 8.65
N ARG A 389 9.02 0.07 9.25
CA ARG A 389 8.87 -1.30 8.75
C ARG A 389 7.58 -1.94 9.22
N PHE A 390 7.37 -1.99 10.53
CA PHE A 390 6.24 -2.68 11.15
C PHE A 390 5.17 -1.70 11.65
N TRP A 391 5.54 -0.74 12.47
CA TRP A 391 4.57 0.10 13.17
C TRP A 391 4.77 1.59 12.92
N GLU A 392 3.67 2.31 12.68
CA GLU A 392 3.61 3.78 12.65
C GLU A 392 2.50 4.26 13.59
N PRO A 393 2.66 4.07 14.93
CA PRO A 393 1.67 4.55 15.87
C PRO A 393 1.63 6.09 15.84
N THR A 394 0.41 6.67 15.76
CA THR A 394 0.23 8.12 15.69
C THR A 394 0.54 8.83 17.00
N ASP A 395 0.23 8.15 18.12
CA ASP A 395 0.24 8.72 19.47
C ASP A 395 1.43 8.20 20.31
N MET A 396 2.38 7.52 19.68
CA MET A 396 3.53 6.96 20.39
C MET A 396 4.60 8.01 20.56
N GLU A 397 4.79 8.47 21.78
CA GLU A 397 5.89 9.35 22.14
C GLU A 397 7.22 8.60 22.04
N LEU A 398 8.21 9.22 21.46
CA LEU A 398 9.58 8.75 21.53
C LEU A 398 10.14 9.08 22.92
N TYR A 399 10.76 8.08 23.57
CA TYR A 399 11.31 8.25 24.92
C TYR A 399 12.53 9.16 24.98
N MET A 400 13.07 9.54 23.83
CA MET A 400 14.10 10.58 23.74
C MET A 400 13.51 11.81 23.05
N PRO A 401 13.82 13.01 23.51
CA PRO A 401 13.40 14.22 22.81
C PRO A 401 13.92 14.22 21.38
N VAL A 402 13.02 14.48 20.43
CA VAL A 402 13.40 14.64 19.01
C VAL A 402 13.45 16.13 18.72
N LYS A 403 14.65 16.62 18.34
CA LYS A 403 14.89 18.03 18.06
C LYS A 403 14.26 18.48 16.75
N THR A 404 14.28 17.59 15.76
CA THR A 404 13.70 17.84 14.42
C THR A 404 12.33 17.20 14.33
N PRO A 405 11.37 17.79 13.58
CA PRO A 405 10.07 17.16 13.35
C PRO A 405 10.21 15.75 12.75
N LEU A 406 9.36 14.83 13.16
CA LEU A 406 9.31 13.46 12.59
C LEU A 406 8.84 13.41 11.14
N LEU A 407 8.14 14.44 10.70
CA LEU A 407 7.69 14.62 9.32
C LEU A 407 8.17 15.98 8.80
N SER A 408 8.57 16.05 7.55
CA SER A 408 8.79 17.30 6.84
C SER A 408 7.49 18.11 6.75
N GLU A 409 7.59 19.41 6.48
CA GLU A 409 6.40 20.27 6.36
C GLU A 409 5.39 19.75 5.33
N PRO A 410 5.77 19.33 4.11
CA PRO A 410 4.83 18.73 3.16
C PRO A 410 4.17 17.45 3.69
N ALA A 411 4.93 16.59 4.38
CA ALA A 411 4.39 15.35 4.93
C ALA A 411 3.41 15.62 6.09
N ALA A 412 3.74 16.54 6.99
CA ALA A 412 2.83 16.98 8.05
C ALA A 412 1.55 17.59 7.47
N ASN A 413 1.67 18.50 6.51
CA ASN A 413 0.52 19.10 5.80
C ASN A 413 -0.35 18.03 5.14
N SER A 414 0.25 16.97 4.60
CA SER A 414 -0.50 15.86 4.00
C SER A 414 -1.34 15.10 5.01
N GLN A 415 -0.83 14.90 6.24
CA GLN A 415 -1.56 14.27 7.34
C GLN A 415 -2.69 15.17 7.87
N ASP A 416 -2.44 16.47 7.97
CA ASP A 416 -3.46 17.43 8.37
C ASP A 416 -4.62 17.46 7.37
N LEU A 417 -4.32 17.49 6.07
CA LEU A 417 -5.33 17.41 5.01
C LEU A 417 -6.05 16.05 5.02
N ALA A 418 -5.32 14.95 5.22
CA ALA A 418 -5.92 13.63 5.33
C ALA A 418 -6.93 13.56 6.49
N THR A 419 -6.58 14.10 7.65
CA THR A 419 -7.46 14.17 8.82
C THR A 419 -8.67 15.09 8.58
N LYS A 420 -8.42 16.30 8.02
CA LYS A 420 -9.46 17.30 7.73
C LYS A 420 -10.51 16.79 6.75
N TYR A 421 -10.09 16.04 5.75
CA TYR A 421 -10.94 15.58 4.66
C TYR A 421 -11.24 14.09 4.72
N TYR A 422 -11.06 13.47 5.88
CA TYR A 422 -11.47 12.08 6.09
C TYR A 422 -12.97 11.92 5.95
N ALA A 423 -13.38 10.89 5.23
CA ALA A 423 -14.76 10.47 5.11
C ALA A 423 -14.84 8.96 5.33
N GLU A 424 -15.67 8.54 6.29
CA GLU A 424 -15.91 7.12 6.55
C GLU A 424 -16.76 6.53 5.41
N ASP A 425 -16.40 5.35 4.95
CA ASP A 425 -17.15 4.60 3.94
C ASP A 425 -18.27 3.75 4.58
N ASN A 426 -19.26 3.38 3.78
CA ASN A 426 -20.33 2.47 4.17
C ASN A 426 -20.15 1.04 3.63
N ASN A 427 -18.95 0.69 3.22
CA ASN A 427 -18.67 -0.66 2.74
C ASN A 427 -18.83 -1.69 3.87
N PHE A 428 -18.98 -2.95 3.52
CA PHE A 428 -19.09 -4.08 4.45
C PHE A 428 -18.10 -5.17 4.06
N ILE A 429 -17.78 -6.05 5.02
CA ILE A 429 -16.97 -7.23 4.75
C ILE A 429 -17.78 -8.15 3.84
N LEU A 430 -17.22 -8.49 2.69
CA LEU A 430 -17.90 -9.28 1.68
C LEU A 430 -18.01 -10.73 2.14
N PRO A 431 -19.23 -11.33 2.18
CA PRO A 431 -19.37 -12.74 2.45
C PRO A 431 -18.63 -13.61 1.40
N GLU A 432 -18.07 -14.72 1.86
CA GLU A 432 -17.27 -15.65 1.04
C GLU A 432 -17.98 -16.05 -0.27
N GLU A 433 -19.28 -16.30 -0.21
CA GLU A 433 -20.10 -16.68 -1.37
C GLU A 433 -20.12 -15.65 -2.49
N TYR A 434 -19.74 -14.38 -2.24
CA TYR A 434 -19.70 -13.30 -3.23
C TYR A 434 -18.27 -12.97 -3.72
N VAL A 435 -17.22 -13.46 -3.06
CA VAL A 435 -15.82 -13.05 -3.36
C VAL A 435 -15.47 -13.28 -4.82
N SER A 436 -15.71 -14.47 -5.37
CA SER A 436 -15.36 -14.76 -6.77
C SER A 436 -16.18 -13.95 -7.78
N SER A 437 -17.44 -13.65 -7.47
CA SER A 437 -18.29 -12.78 -8.29
C SER A 437 -17.83 -11.33 -8.22
N TRP A 438 -17.41 -10.88 -7.04
CA TRP A 438 -16.87 -9.54 -6.82
C TRP A 438 -15.62 -9.32 -7.65
N ASP A 439 -14.67 -10.24 -7.62
CA ASP A 439 -13.43 -10.17 -8.41
C ASP A 439 -13.73 -10.08 -9.91
N ALA A 440 -14.69 -10.88 -10.38
CA ALA A 440 -15.11 -10.82 -11.78
C ALA A 440 -15.72 -9.46 -12.16
N MET A 441 -16.53 -8.88 -11.28
CA MET A 441 -17.14 -7.55 -11.49
C MET A 441 -16.12 -6.41 -11.42
N GLU A 442 -15.14 -6.48 -10.51
CA GLU A 442 -14.04 -5.51 -10.43
C GLU A 442 -13.17 -5.57 -11.70
N ASN A 443 -12.90 -6.75 -12.23
CA ASN A 443 -12.18 -6.91 -13.49
C ASN A 443 -12.97 -6.33 -14.68
N LEU A 444 -14.28 -6.56 -14.74
CA LEU A 444 -15.16 -5.94 -15.77
C LEU A 444 -15.12 -4.41 -15.68
N TYR A 445 -15.19 -3.85 -14.48
CA TYR A 445 -15.08 -2.41 -14.29
C TYR A 445 -13.71 -1.87 -14.71
N LYS A 446 -12.61 -2.54 -14.31
CA LYS A 446 -11.25 -2.15 -14.66
C LYS A 446 -11.04 -2.13 -16.18
N GLU A 447 -11.51 -3.16 -16.89
CA GLU A 447 -11.46 -3.22 -18.34
C GLU A 447 -12.29 -2.09 -18.98
N PHE A 448 -13.55 -1.95 -18.56
CA PHE A 448 -14.45 -0.92 -19.09
C PHE A 448 -13.91 0.49 -18.86
N SER A 449 -13.52 0.83 -17.64
CA SER A 449 -13.02 2.16 -17.28
C SER A 449 -11.74 2.50 -18.06
N THR A 450 -10.81 1.56 -18.18
CA THR A 450 -9.60 1.71 -18.98
C THR A 450 -9.89 1.99 -20.45
N ASP A 451 -10.80 1.23 -21.03
CA ASP A 451 -11.15 1.38 -22.45
C ASP A 451 -11.89 2.69 -22.72
N VAL A 452 -12.73 3.15 -21.78
CA VAL A 452 -13.38 4.46 -21.88
C VAL A 452 -12.36 5.58 -21.77
N ILE A 453 -11.50 5.55 -20.76
CA ILE A 453 -10.50 6.60 -20.53
C ILE A 453 -9.57 6.73 -21.73
N THR A 454 -9.13 5.62 -22.32
CA THR A 454 -8.23 5.60 -23.48
C THR A 454 -8.95 5.84 -24.81
N GLY A 455 -10.27 5.94 -24.82
CA GLY A 455 -11.08 6.16 -26.02
C GLY A 455 -11.26 4.92 -26.91
N LYS A 456 -10.90 3.74 -26.45
CA LYS A 456 -11.15 2.47 -27.16
C LYS A 456 -12.62 2.08 -27.15
N ARG A 457 -13.34 2.47 -26.07
CA ARG A 457 -14.77 2.24 -25.89
C ARG A 457 -15.47 3.58 -25.65
N PRO A 458 -16.62 3.87 -26.30
CA PRO A 458 -17.35 5.11 -26.06
C PRO A 458 -18.01 5.10 -24.67
N ILE A 459 -18.08 6.26 -24.02
CA ILE A 459 -18.77 6.42 -22.72
C ILE A 459 -20.26 6.07 -22.79
N ASP A 460 -20.87 6.16 -23.97
CA ASP A 460 -22.27 5.79 -24.21
C ASP A 460 -22.55 4.30 -24.01
N ASP A 461 -21.53 3.47 -24.02
CA ASP A 461 -21.62 2.04 -23.67
C ASP A 461 -21.77 1.78 -22.16
N PHE A 462 -21.80 2.83 -21.32
CA PHE A 462 -21.91 2.69 -19.86
C PHE A 462 -23.12 1.85 -19.43
N ASP A 463 -24.29 2.10 -20.02
CA ASP A 463 -25.50 1.34 -19.68
C ASP A 463 -25.41 -0.15 -20.07
N LYS A 464 -24.64 -0.46 -21.11
CA LYS A 464 -24.33 -1.83 -21.49
C LYS A 464 -23.39 -2.48 -20.48
N PHE A 465 -22.36 -1.77 -20.06
CA PHE A 465 -21.45 -2.20 -18.98
C PHE A 465 -22.22 -2.49 -17.69
N VAL A 466 -23.12 -1.61 -17.25
CA VAL A 466 -23.95 -1.82 -16.05
C VAL A 466 -24.75 -3.11 -16.13
N LYS A 467 -25.30 -3.45 -17.31
CA LYS A 467 -25.99 -4.74 -17.52
C LYS A 467 -25.04 -5.94 -17.44
N GLU A 468 -23.85 -5.83 -18.02
CA GLU A 468 -22.80 -6.86 -17.95
C GLU A 468 -22.38 -7.10 -16.50
N TRP A 469 -22.16 -6.01 -15.73
CA TRP A 469 -21.82 -6.04 -14.31
C TRP A 469 -22.92 -6.69 -13.46
N ASN A 470 -24.18 -6.30 -13.67
CA ASN A 470 -25.33 -6.90 -12.99
C ASN A 470 -25.43 -8.42 -13.25
N ASN A 471 -25.23 -8.84 -14.49
CA ASN A 471 -25.27 -10.25 -14.88
C ASN A 471 -24.11 -11.06 -14.29
N ALA A 472 -22.97 -10.45 -14.05
CA ALA A 472 -21.81 -11.08 -13.43
C ALA A 472 -21.96 -11.33 -11.92
N GLY A 473 -23.04 -10.82 -11.31
CA GLY A 473 -23.33 -10.99 -9.88
C GLY A 473 -23.77 -9.70 -9.17
N GLY A 474 -23.68 -8.56 -9.86
CA GLY A 474 -23.93 -7.23 -9.30
C GLY A 474 -25.33 -7.06 -8.73
N GLU A 475 -26.36 -7.65 -9.35
CA GLU A 475 -27.73 -7.62 -8.84
C GLU A 475 -27.82 -8.27 -7.45
N LYS A 476 -27.21 -9.46 -7.27
CA LYS A 476 -27.23 -10.17 -5.98
C LYS A 476 -26.49 -9.44 -4.89
N ILE A 477 -25.33 -8.86 -5.20
CA ILE A 477 -24.54 -8.09 -4.23
C ILE A 477 -25.26 -6.78 -3.88
N THR A 478 -25.90 -6.13 -4.84
CA THR A 478 -26.71 -4.93 -4.59
C THR A 478 -27.92 -5.25 -3.69
N ASP A 479 -28.56 -6.39 -3.88
CA ASP A 479 -29.63 -6.86 -3.01
C ASP A 479 -29.11 -7.14 -1.57
N TYR A 480 -27.92 -7.71 -1.45
CA TYR A 480 -27.26 -7.91 -0.17
C TYR A 480 -26.96 -6.58 0.51
N ALA A 481 -26.32 -5.63 -0.21
CA ALA A 481 -26.03 -4.29 0.31
C ALA A 481 -27.30 -3.58 0.80
N ASN A 482 -28.41 -3.69 0.07
CA ASN A 482 -29.69 -3.12 0.45
C ASN A 482 -30.31 -3.74 1.71
N LYS A 483 -29.89 -4.94 2.09
CA LYS A 483 -30.30 -5.56 3.39
C LYS A 483 -29.39 -5.11 4.54
N GLN A 484 -28.10 -4.90 4.26
CA GLN A 484 -27.11 -4.54 5.28
C GLN A 484 -27.17 -3.06 5.65
N LEU A 485 -27.47 -2.18 4.69
CA LEU A 485 -27.38 -0.71 4.82
C LEU A 485 -28.73 -0.03 5.14
N LYS A 486 -29.81 -0.79 5.24
CA LYS A 486 -31.13 -0.31 5.71
C LYS A 486 -31.20 -0.32 7.21
#